data_5e469ce91a460fc188af103df132ca9d
#
_entry.id   5e469ce91a460fc188af103df132ca9d
#
_cell.length_a   1.000
_cell.length_b   1.000
_cell.length_c   1.000
_cell.angle_alpha   90.00
_cell.angle_beta   90.00
_cell.angle_gamma   90.00
#
_symmetry.space_group_name_H-M   'P 1'
#
loop_
_entity.id
_entity.type
_entity.pdbx_description
1 polymer ?
#
loop_
_entity_poly.entity_id
_entity_poly.type
_entity_poly.pdbx_seq_one_letter_code
_entity_poly.pdbx_strand_id
1 'polypeptide(L)'
;MKASTLALCCLLVGVQSSCAPARTATTPAPSSASASAEQEILNLSRQKWRWMSQRNVDSLAALFDEKSVFVHMGATFSKSQELEVIRSGGIVYKSVDVLDESVRFVGSTAILLTRLRLVAVVGGNEVTNPFVVTEVFVPQGGKWTLASLSFTRLLTP
;
A
#
# COMPACT_ATOMS: atom_id res chain seq x y z
N MET A 1 26.03 42.13 -79.51
CA MET A 1 24.83 41.40 -79.93
C MET A 1 24.48 40.34 -78.90
N LYS A 2 23.27 40.37 -78.40
CA LYS A 2 22.61 39.47 -77.43
C LYS A 2 23.20 39.37 -76.00
N ALA A 3 22.66 40.22 -75.14
CA ALA A 3 22.69 40.13 -73.70
C ALA A 3 21.84 38.94 -73.23
N SER A 4 22.31 38.15 -72.28
CA SER A 4 21.54 37.17 -71.50
C SER A 4 21.59 37.51 -70.07
N THR A 5 20.46 37.95 -69.52
CA THR A 5 20.25 38.29 -68.14
C THR A 5 20.01 37.05 -67.30
N LEU A 6 20.86 36.79 -66.36
CA LEU A 6 20.68 35.67 -65.40
C LEU A 6 19.93 36.23 -64.15
N ALA A 7 18.70 35.72 -63.95
CA ALA A 7 17.90 36.04 -62.77
C ALA A 7 18.28 35.07 -61.61
N LEU A 8 18.77 35.64 -60.51
CA LEU A 8 19.12 34.97 -59.27
C LEU A 8 17.85 34.84 -58.39
N CYS A 9 17.32 33.64 -58.26
CA CYS A 9 16.16 33.33 -57.41
C CYS A 9 16.64 32.99 -56.02
N CYS A 10 16.50 33.92 -55.04
CA CYS A 10 16.75 33.67 -53.61
C CYS A 10 15.58 32.85 -53.01
N LEU A 11 15.81 31.57 -52.70
CA LEU A 11 14.93 30.75 -51.93
C LEU A 11 15.15 31.01 -50.44
N LEU A 12 14.22 31.74 -49.80
CA LEU A 12 14.15 31.88 -48.33
C LEU A 12 13.48 30.60 -47.77
N VAL A 13 14.29 29.76 -47.12
CA VAL A 13 13.80 28.61 -46.34
C VAL A 13 13.39 29.13 -44.98
N GLY A 14 12.09 29.29 -44.76
CA GLY A 14 11.51 29.61 -43.44
C GLY A 14 11.53 28.38 -42.54
N VAL A 15 12.37 28.40 -41.49
CA VAL A 15 12.35 27.40 -40.43
C VAL A 15 11.16 27.71 -39.49
N GLN A 16 10.07 26.96 -39.66
CA GLN A 16 8.94 27.02 -38.72
C GLN A 16 9.27 26.14 -37.51
N SER A 17 9.63 26.78 -36.40
CA SER A 17 9.72 26.11 -35.11
C SER A 17 8.31 25.79 -34.59
N SER A 18 7.87 24.55 -34.77
CA SER A 18 6.64 24.03 -34.19
C SER A 18 6.88 23.78 -32.69
N CYS A 19 6.46 24.72 -31.84
CA CYS A 19 6.28 24.44 -30.40
C CYS A 19 5.12 23.45 -30.23
N ALA A 20 5.41 22.18 -30.02
CA ALA A 20 4.41 21.21 -29.60
C ALA A 20 4.01 21.52 -28.14
N PRO A 21 2.70 21.64 -27.81
CA PRO A 21 2.27 21.80 -26.43
C PRO A 21 2.64 20.55 -25.64
N ALA A 22 3.29 20.73 -24.48
CA ALA A 22 3.56 19.66 -23.54
C ALA A 22 2.22 18.99 -23.16
N ARG A 23 2.06 17.71 -23.51
CA ARG A 23 0.94 16.90 -23.05
C ARG A 23 1.10 16.73 -21.55
N THR A 24 0.28 17.41 -20.78
CA THR A 24 0.05 17.10 -19.37
C THR A 24 -0.43 15.65 -19.30
N ALA A 25 0.39 14.78 -18.70
CA ALA A 25 0.02 13.39 -18.46
C ALA A 25 -1.13 13.39 -17.44
N THR A 26 -2.36 13.28 -17.93
CA THR A 26 -3.53 13.07 -17.07
C THR A 26 -3.41 11.65 -16.51
N THR A 27 -3.18 11.52 -15.22
CA THR A 27 -3.23 10.24 -14.50
C THR A 27 -4.61 9.62 -14.74
N PRO A 28 -4.71 8.41 -15.30
CA PRO A 28 -6.02 7.79 -15.53
C PRO A 28 -6.76 7.65 -14.20
N ALA A 29 -8.05 8.01 -14.17
CA ALA A 29 -8.90 7.73 -13.02
C ALA A 29 -8.94 6.21 -12.77
N PRO A 30 -8.95 5.74 -11.50
CA PRO A 30 -9.02 4.31 -11.18
C PRO A 30 -10.27 3.70 -11.81
N SER A 31 -10.12 2.50 -12.39
CA SER A 31 -11.26 1.77 -12.94
C SER A 31 -12.20 1.34 -11.82
N SER A 32 -13.49 1.13 -12.10
CA SER A 32 -14.45 0.65 -11.10
C SER A 32 -14.03 -0.66 -10.43
N ALA A 33 -13.35 -1.55 -11.16
CA ALA A 33 -12.78 -2.79 -10.61
C ALA A 33 -11.64 -2.52 -9.62
N SER A 34 -10.79 -1.53 -9.88
CA SER A 34 -9.73 -1.11 -8.97
C SER A 34 -10.30 -0.51 -7.68
N ALA A 35 -11.32 0.33 -7.76
CA ALA A 35 -11.99 0.91 -6.60
C ALA A 35 -12.68 -0.16 -5.73
N SER A 36 -13.27 -1.20 -6.35
CA SER A 36 -13.87 -2.33 -5.63
C SER A 36 -12.82 -3.15 -4.88
N ALA A 37 -11.69 -3.45 -5.53
CA ALA A 37 -10.59 -4.18 -4.90
C ALA A 37 -9.95 -3.39 -3.74
N GLU A 38 -9.80 -2.08 -3.90
CA GLU A 38 -9.31 -1.19 -2.84
C GLU A 38 -10.21 -1.26 -1.61
N GLN A 39 -11.52 -1.14 -1.80
CA GLN A 39 -12.49 -1.22 -0.70
C GLN A 39 -12.48 -2.59 -0.01
N GLU A 40 -12.26 -3.68 -0.76
CA GLU A 40 -12.11 -5.02 -0.20
C GLU A 40 -10.88 -5.12 0.71
N ILE A 41 -9.71 -4.60 0.29
CA ILE A 41 -8.49 -4.57 1.09
C ILE A 41 -8.70 -3.76 2.38
N LEU A 42 -9.29 -2.58 2.29
CA LEU A 42 -9.60 -1.74 3.47
C LEU A 42 -10.52 -2.48 4.46
N ASN A 43 -11.55 -3.18 3.96
CA ASN A 43 -12.46 -3.95 4.80
C ASN A 43 -11.75 -5.14 5.46
N LEU A 44 -10.89 -5.86 4.73
CA LEU A 44 -10.09 -6.97 5.29
C LEU A 44 -9.15 -6.50 6.39
N SER A 45 -8.47 -5.38 6.21
CA SER A 45 -7.60 -4.79 7.23
C SER A 45 -8.38 -4.44 8.51
N ARG A 46 -9.52 -3.73 8.38
CA ARG A 46 -10.38 -3.40 9.52
C ARG A 46 -10.90 -4.65 10.23
N GLN A 47 -11.21 -5.70 9.47
CA GLN A 47 -11.65 -6.97 10.04
C GLN A 47 -10.51 -7.71 10.73
N LYS A 48 -9.31 -7.70 10.17
CA LYS A 48 -8.09 -8.24 10.80
C LYS A 48 -7.85 -7.58 12.17
N TRP A 49 -7.91 -6.25 12.25
CA TRP A 49 -7.73 -5.55 13.54
C TRP A 49 -8.76 -5.99 14.59
N ARG A 50 -10.02 -6.17 14.21
CA ARG A 50 -11.05 -6.71 15.10
C ARG A 50 -10.74 -8.13 15.56
N TRP A 51 -10.30 -9.01 14.65
CA TRP A 51 -9.91 -10.38 15.01
C TRP A 51 -8.69 -10.40 15.93
N MET A 52 -7.70 -9.52 15.71
CA MET A 52 -6.55 -9.39 16.59
C MET A 52 -6.96 -8.97 18.01
N SER A 53 -7.85 -7.98 18.15
CA SER A 53 -8.34 -7.54 19.47
C SER A 53 -9.21 -8.58 20.17
N GLN A 54 -9.98 -9.36 19.41
CA GLN A 54 -10.83 -10.45 19.90
C GLN A 54 -10.09 -11.76 20.11
N ARG A 55 -8.83 -11.83 19.72
CA ARG A 55 -8.02 -13.06 19.67
C ARG A 55 -8.68 -14.18 18.84
N ASN A 56 -9.37 -13.82 17.77
CA ASN A 56 -9.99 -14.77 16.86
C ASN A 56 -8.93 -15.38 15.94
N VAL A 57 -8.17 -16.34 16.50
CA VAL A 57 -7.01 -16.95 15.87
C VAL A 57 -7.39 -17.74 14.61
N ASP A 58 -8.57 -18.35 14.57
CA ASP A 58 -9.02 -19.13 13.42
C ASP A 58 -9.26 -18.24 12.20
N SER A 59 -9.91 -17.10 12.39
CA SER A 59 -10.12 -16.12 11.31
C SER A 59 -8.79 -15.51 10.83
N LEU A 60 -7.87 -15.22 11.75
CA LEU A 60 -6.53 -14.75 11.41
C LEU A 60 -5.73 -15.81 10.64
N ALA A 61 -5.80 -17.07 11.05
CA ALA A 61 -5.15 -18.20 10.36
C ALA A 61 -5.66 -18.37 8.93
N ALA A 62 -6.95 -18.13 8.69
CA ALA A 62 -7.54 -18.18 7.35
C ALA A 62 -7.13 -16.99 6.47
N LEU A 63 -6.86 -15.82 7.06
CA LEU A 63 -6.41 -14.62 6.34
C LEU A 63 -4.92 -14.66 6.02
N PHE A 64 -4.09 -15.15 6.94
CA PHE A 64 -2.64 -15.12 6.82
C PHE A 64 -2.14 -16.17 5.84
N ASP A 65 -1.30 -15.76 4.87
CA ASP A 65 -0.60 -16.69 3.99
C ASP A 65 0.35 -17.60 4.80
N GLU A 66 0.59 -18.82 4.32
CA GLU A 66 1.48 -19.78 5.01
C GLU A 66 2.92 -19.26 5.15
N LYS A 67 3.35 -18.40 4.23
CA LYS A 67 4.68 -17.77 4.21
C LYS A 67 4.67 -16.33 4.73
N SER A 68 3.57 -15.91 5.39
CA SER A 68 3.47 -14.55 5.87
C SER A 68 4.54 -14.21 6.91
N VAL A 69 4.96 -12.94 6.88
CA VAL A 69 6.00 -12.39 7.75
C VAL A 69 5.44 -11.19 8.51
N PHE A 70 5.63 -11.21 9.82
CA PHE A 70 5.16 -10.17 10.74
C PHE A 70 6.37 -9.48 11.38
N VAL A 71 6.57 -8.19 11.09
CA VAL A 71 7.71 -7.42 11.59
C VAL A 71 7.22 -6.48 12.69
N HIS A 72 7.57 -6.80 13.92
CA HIS A 72 7.36 -5.96 15.10
C HIS A 72 8.62 -5.15 15.41
N MET A 73 8.54 -4.18 16.35
CA MET A 73 9.67 -3.31 16.69
C MET A 73 10.90 -4.06 17.24
N GLY A 74 10.74 -5.24 17.79
CA GLY A 74 11.81 -6.01 18.41
C GLY A 74 11.94 -7.46 17.92
N ALA A 75 11.06 -7.91 17.01
CA ALA A 75 11.04 -9.30 16.56
C ALA A 75 10.40 -9.43 15.17
N THR A 76 10.75 -10.50 14.49
CA THR A 76 10.09 -10.94 13.26
C THR A 76 9.48 -12.31 13.50
N PHE A 77 8.21 -12.47 13.18
CA PHE A 77 7.44 -13.70 13.41
C PHE A 77 6.98 -14.32 12.08
N SER A 78 6.95 -15.65 12.07
CA SER A 78 6.21 -16.44 11.08
C SER A 78 4.71 -16.42 11.42
N LYS A 79 3.88 -16.93 10.50
CA LYS A 79 2.43 -17.11 10.74
C LYS A 79 2.16 -17.83 12.07
N SER A 80 2.80 -18.95 12.32
CA SER A 80 2.57 -19.75 13.54
C SER A 80 2.96 -18.98 14.81
N GLN A 81 4.05 -18.24 14.78
CA GLN A 81 4.52 -17.42 15.91
C GLN A 81 3.58 -16.24 16.17
N GLU A 82 3.11 -15.55 15.13
CA GLU A 82 2.15 -14.44 15.28
C GLU A 82 0.82 -14.94 15.87
N LEU A 83 0.29 -16.04 15.36
CA LEU A 83 -0.93 -16.64 15.89
C LEU A 83 -0.77 -17.09 17.35
N GLU A 84 0.41 -17.61 17.73
CA GLU A 84 0.67 -18.01 19.12
C GLU A 84 0.81 -16.82 20.06
N VAL A 85 1.49 -15.75 19.62
CA VAL A 85 1.63 -14.53 20.42
C VAL A 85 0.26 -13.89 20.69
N ILE A 86 -0.65 -13.92 19.72
CA ILE A 86 -2.03 -13.44 19.88
C ILE A 86 -2.83 -14.39 20.79
N ARG A 87 -2.73 -15.70 20.58
CA ARG A 87 -3.45 -16.72 21.36
C ARG A 87 -3.06 -16.68 22.83
N SER A 88 -1.77 -16.64 23.12
CA SER A 88 -1.26 -16.60 24.51
C SER A 88 -1.50 -15.25 25.20
N GLY A 89 -1.73 -14.17 24.42
CA GLY A 89 -1.83 -12.81 24.93
C GLY A 89 -0.47 -12.17 25.21
N GLY A 90 0.61 -12.68 24.59
CA GLY A 90 1.92 -12.01 24.58
C GLY A 90 1.85 -10.61 24.01
N ILE A 91 0.95 -10.42 23.04
CA ILE A 91 0.49 -9.11 22.55
C ILE A 91 -1.05 -9.11 22.59
N VAL A 92 -1.64 -8.16 23.28
CA VAL A 92 -3.09 -7.93 23.33
C VAL A 92 -3.40 -6.59 22.68
N TYR A 93 -4.02 -6.61 21.50
CA TYR A 93 -4.44 -5.42 20.77
C TYR A 93 -5.73 -4.87 21.40
N LYS A 94 -5.67 -3.72 22.08
CA LYS A 94 -6.81 -3.14 22.81
C LYS A 94 -7.64 -2.21 21.94
N SER A 95 -6.98 -1.26 21.27
CA SER A 95 -7.65 -0.34 20.35
C SER A 95 -6.71 0.08 19.22
N VAL A 96 -7.29 0.28 18.05
CA VAL A 96 -6.63 0.78 16.86
C VAL A 96 -7.40 2.01 16.40
N ASP A 97 -6.77 3.17 16.52
CA ASP A 97 -7.30 4.46 16.07
C ASP A 97 -6.66 4.79 14.72
N VAL A 98 -7.40 4.57 13.64
CA VAL A 98 -6.93 4.78 12.26
C VAL A 98 -7.05 6.26 11.92
N LEU A 99 -5.93 6.87 11.53
CA LEU A 99 -5.81 8.29 11.18
C LEU A 99 -5.83 8.52 9.67
N ASP A 100 -5.22 7.60 8.91
CA ASP A 100 -5.13 7.68 7.44
C ASP A 100 -4.88 6.29 6.86
N GLU A 101 -5.44 6.02 5.67
CA GLU A 101 -5.27 4.75 4.95
C GLU A 101 -5.05 5.03 3.46
N SER A 102 -4.13 4.30 2.83
CA SER A 102 -3.92 4.34 1.38
C SER A 102 -3.57 2.97 0.83
N VAL A 103 -4.24 2.56 -0.24
CA VAL A 103 -3.98 1.30 -0.96
C VAL A 103 -3.29 1.60 -2.28
N ARG A 104 -2.29 0.79 -2.64
CA ARG A 104 -1.61 0.82 -3.93
C ARG A 104 -1.53 -0.58 -4.49
N PHE A 105 -1.79 -0.72 -5.79
CA PHE A 105 -1.62 -1.98 -6.49
C PHE A 105 -0.32 -1.99 -7.28
N VAL A 106 0.47 -3.04 -7.10
CA VAL A 106 1.70 -3.32 -7.86
C VAL A 106 1.53 -4.69 -8.50
N GLY A 107 1.20 -4.72 -9.79
CA GLY A 107 0.72 -5.93 -10.42
C GLY A 107 -0.55 -6.45 -9.75
N SER A 108 -0.54 -7.70 -9.30
CA SER A 108 -1.64 -8.32 -8.55
C SER A 108 -1.53 -8.13 -7.02
N THR A 109 -0.48 -7.45 -6.53
CA THR A 109 -0.25 -7.24 -5.11
C THR A 109 -0.87 -5.94 -4.65
N ALA A 110 -1.59 -5.95 -3.53
CA ALA A 110 -2.07 -4.75 -2.86
C ALA A 110 -1.16 -4.41 -1.67
N ILE A 111 -0.73 -3.16 -1.59
CA ILE A 111 0.04 -2.60 -0.47
C ILE A 111 -0.84 -1.56 0.21
N LEU A 112 -1.23 -1.84 1.44
CA LEU A 112 -1.97 -0.90 2.29
C LEU A 112 -0.99 -0.27 3.29
N LEU A 113 -1.01 1.05 3.34
CA LEU A 113 -0.37 1.83 4.40
C LEU A 113 -1.44 2.41 5.29
N THR A 114 -1.35 2.13 6.59
CA THR A 114 -2.27 2.67 7.60
C THR A 114 -1.47 3.48 8.61
N ARG A 115 -1.75 4.77 8.70
CA ARG A 115 -1.29 5.58 9.82
C ARG A 115 -2.27 5.44 10.97
N LEU A 116 -1.80 5.00 12.13
CA LEU A 116 -2.67 4.69 13.26
C LEU A 116 -2.00 4.95 14.61
N ARG A 117 -2.81 5.03 15.66
CA ARG A 117 -2.40 4.93 17.05
C ARG A 117 -2.87 3.58 17.60
N LEU A 118 -1.94 2.80 18.11
CA LEU A 118 -2.21 1.49 18.67
C LEU A 118 -2.05 1.53 20.18
N VAL A 119 -3.08 1.07 20.91
CA VAL A 119 -3.00 0.72 22.33
C VAL A 119 -2.94 -0.81 22.42
N ALA A 120 -1.88 -1.31 23.02
CA ALA A 120 -1.68 -2.75 23.20
C ALA A 120 -1.07 -3.05 24.58
N VAL A 121 -1.27 -4.29 25.06
CA VAL A 121 -0.50 -4.83 26.18
C VAL A 121 0.57 -5.74 25.59
N VAL A 122 1.83 -5.46 25.89
CA VAL A 122 3.00 -6.22 25.43
C VAL A 122 3.79 -6.67 26.65
N GLY A 123 3.93 -7.98 26.84
CA GLY A 123 4.62 -8.52 28.01
C GLY A 123 4.04 -8.05 29.34
N GLY A 124 2.73 -7.84 29.42
CA GLY A 124 2.02 -7.38 30.61
C GLY A 124 1.95 -5.85 30.79
N ASN A 125 2.65 -5.06 29.96
CA ASN A 125 2.67 -3.61 30.04
C ASN A 125 1.80 -2.98 28.96
N GLU A 126 0.91 -2.05 29.34
CA GLU A 126 0.14 -1.28 28.37
C GLU A 126 1.03 -0.21 27.73
N VAL A 127 1.01 -0.17 26.42
CA VAL A 127 1.77 0.79 25.61
C VAL A 127 0.86 1.45 24.58
N THR A 128 1.13 2.72 24.29
CA THR A 128 0.46 3.47 23.22
C THR A 128 1.52 3.98 22.27
N ASN A 129 1.44 3.57 21.01
CA ASN A 129 2.41 3.97 19.99
C ASN A 129 1.74 4.44 18.70
N PRO A 130 2.25 5.53 18.08
CA PRO A 130 1.90 5.89 16.73
C PRO A 130 2.71 5.05 15.74
N PHE A 131 2.01 4.51 14.71
CA PHE A 131 2.63 3.70 13.67
C PHE A 131 2.23 4.14 12.26
N VAL A 132 3.11 3.87 11.30
CA VAL A 132 2.70 3.49 9.95
C VAL A 132 2.81 1.98 9.87
N VAL A 133 1.67 1.33 9.61
CA VAL A 133 1.62 -0.12 9.40
C VAL A 133 1.55 -0.38 7.91
N THR A 134 2.45 -1.24 7.43
CA THR A 134 2.44 -1.72 6.05
C THR A 134 1.84 -3.12 6.03
N GLU A 135 0.79 -3.30 5.25
CA GLU A 135 0.14 -4.59 5.00
C GLU A 135 0.29 -4.93 3.53
N VAL A 136 0.73 -6.13 3.22
CA VAL A 136 0.86 -6.64 1.86
C VAL A 136 -0.12 -7.77 1.66
N PHE A 137 -1.06 -7.58 0.73
CA PHE A 137 -2.04 -8.59 0.37
C PHE A 137 -1.74 -9.15 -1.02
N VAL A 138 -1.88 -10.45 -1.17
CA VAL A 138 -1.71 -11.17 -2.44
C VAL A 138 -2.95 -12.00 -2.75
N PRO A 139 -3.36 -12.10 -4.03
CA PRO A 139 -4.48 -12.95 -4.40
C PRO A 139 -4.05 -14.42 -4.38
N GLN A 140 -4.82 -15.26 -3.72
CA GLN A 140 -4.60 -16.69 -3.66
C GLN A 140 -5.94 -17.45 -3.65
N GLY A 141 -6.15 -18.35 -4.62
CA GLY A 141 -7.39 -19.13 -4.70
C GLY A 141 -8.67 -18.28 -4.80
N GLY A 142 -8.62 -17.11 -5.46
CA GLY A 142 -9.75 -16.19 -5.62
C GLY A 142 -10.08 -15.34 -4.38
N LYS A 143 -9.19 -15.31 -3.38
CA LYS A 143 -9.30 -14.50 -2.16
C LYS A 143 -8.01 -13.71 -1.94
N TRP A 144 -8.09 -12.63 -1.17
CA TRP A 144 -6.92 -11.94 -0.67
C TRP A 144 -6.39 -12.61 0.59
N THR A 145 -5.07 -12.85 0.64
CA THR A 145 -4.35 -13.32 1.82
C THR A 145 -3.30 -12.30 2.22
N LEU A 146 -3.05 -12.17 3.53
CA LEU A 146 -2.03 -11.27 4.06
C LEU A 146 -0.66 -11.95 4.02
N ALA A 147 0.24 -11.41 3.20
CA ALA A 147 1.60 -11.92 3.03
C ALA A 147 2.61 -11.24 3.95
N SER A 148 2.37 -9.99 4.35
CA SER A 148 3.24 -9.30 5.30
C SER A 148 2.49 -8.24 6.10
N LEU A 149 2.89 -8.06 7.36
CA LEU A 149 2.48 -6.99 8.25
C LEU A 149 3.73 -6.42 8.92
N SER A 150 3.97 -5.11 8.78
CA SER A 150 5.13 -4.45 9.38
C SER A 150 4.73 -3.21 10.15
N PHE A 151 5.25 -3.07 11.37
CA PHE A 151 5.02 -1.92 12.24
C PHE A 151 6.23 -0.98 12.21
N THR A 152 6.06 0.21 11.63
CA THR A 152 7.06 1.28 11.68
C THR A 152 6.61 2.33 12.67
N ARG A 153 7.28 2.41 13.82
CA ARG A 153 6.95 3.41 14.85
C ARG A 153 7.33 4.80 14.38
N LEU A 154 6.42 5.75 14.52
CA LEU A 154 6.70 7.16 14.28
C LEU A 154 7.41 7.76 15.50
N LEU A 155 8.45 8.57 15.25
CA LEU A 155 9.23 9.23 16.30
C LEU A 155 8.54 10.51 16.80
N THR A 156 7.65 11.08 15.98
CA THR A 156 6.80 12.23 16.34
C THR A 156 5.35 11.84 16.14
N PRO A 157 4.45 12.30 17.04
CA PRO A 157 3.01 12.02 16.95
C PRO A 157 2.38 12.56 15.67
#